data_3ba11fe38ed4f5154afdd90e0f47ba67
#
_entry.id   3ba11fe38ed4f5154afdd90e0f47ba67
#
_cell.length_a   1.000
_cell.length_b   1.000
_cell.length_c   1.000
_cell.angle_alpha   90.00
_cell.angle_beta   90.00
_cell.angle_gamma   90.00
#
_symmetry.space_group_name_H-M   'P 1'
#
loop_
_entity.id
_entity.type
_entity.pdbx_description
1 polymer ?
#
loop_
_entity_poly.entity_id
_entity_poly.type
_entity_poly.pdbx_seq_one_letter_code
_entity_poly.pdbx_strand_id
1 'polypeptide(L)'
;MWRKERGSGASALSLVLGISMDWFPAVRKGLYPILVVTQTVPMIVMAPILIIYMGFGMAPKILTVVLMCFFPVAVSFADGLQRVDEEYVHLVRSYGADRWKAYCLVKIPAALPELFSGLKVAATYSISGAVVGEWLGSQKGLGYYLLRVKNSYMLDKVFACVVVIILLSLAMNGLIRVIAMVSMPYERNKRS
;
A
#
# COMPACT_ATOMS: atom_id res chain seq x y z
N MET A 1 -2.97 9.64 20.52
CA MET A 1 -3.80 10.37 19.55
C MET A 1 -3.12 10.59 18.19
N TRP A 2 -1.83 10.37 18.04
CA TRP A 2 -0.99 10.65 16.85
C TRP A 2 -0.88 9.50 15.83
N ARG A 3 -1.50 8.34 16.07
CA ARG A 3 -1.31 7.10 15.30
C ARG A 3 -2.28 6.93 14.11
N LYS A 4 -3.40 7.67 14.08
CA LYS A 4 -4.48 7.50 13.09
C LYS A 4 -4.29 8.32 11.80
N GLU A 5 -3.55 9.42 11.88
CA GLU A 5 -3.44 10.39 10.80
C GLU A 5 -2.45 10.01 9.67
N ARG A 6 -1.42 9.19 9.96
CA ARG A 6 -0.30 8.97 9.02
C ARG A 6 -0.55 7.87 7.99
N GLY A 7 -1.38 6.87 8.31
CA GLY A 7 -1.79 5.86 7.33
C GLY A 7 -2.77 6.40 6.30
N SER A 8 -3.65 7.31 6.71
CA SER A 8 -4.60 7.98 5.83
C SER A 8 -3.91 8.92 4.84
N GLY A 9 -2.82 9.58 5.24
CA GLY A 9 -2.05 10.48 4.36
C GLY A 9 -1.37 9.75 3.20
N ALA A 10 -0.75 8.60 3.45
CA ALA A 10 -0.11 7.80 2.40
C ALA A 10 -1.15 7.25 1.40
N SER A 11 -2.28 6.76 1.91
CA SER A 11 -3.37 6.27 1.05
C SER A 11 -4.02 7.41 0.26
N ALA A 12 -4.23 8.57 0.88
CA ALA A 12 -4.76 9.75 0.19
C ALA A 12 -3.78 10.24 -0.92
N LEU A 13 -2.48 10.28 -0.64
CA LEU A 13 -1.46 10.63 -1.63
C LEU A 13 -1.43 9.64 -2.79
N SER A 14 -1.54 8.33 -2.52
CA SER A 14 -1.62 7.29 -3.54
C SER A 14 -2.84 7.47 -4.45
N LEU A 15 -3.99 7.82 -3.88
CA LEU A 15 -5.22 8.09 -4.63
C LEU A 15 -5.07 9.33 -5.53
N VAL A 16 -4.54 10.43 -4.98
CA VAL A 16 -4.30 11.66 -5.73
C VAL A 16 -3.34 11.41 -6.90
N LEU A 17 -2.26 10.68 -6.68
CA LEU A 17 -1.31 10.32 -7.74
C LEU A 17 -1.93 9.38 -8.77
N GLY A 18 -2.69 8.37 -8.37
CA GLY A 18 -3.41 7.49 -9.30
C GLY A 18 -4.36 8.27 -10.20
N ILE A 19 -5.14 9.17 -9.61
CA ILE A 19 -6.05 10.06 -10.37
C ILE A 19 -5.26 10.99 -11.31
N SER A 20 -4.17 11.59 -10.85
CA SER A 20 -3.38 12.49 -11.69
C SER A 20 -2.71 11.78 -12.85
N MET A 21 -2.25 10.54 -12.66
CA MET A 21 -1.70 9.71 -13.74
C MET A 21 -2.75 9.28 -14.77
N ASP A 22 -4.00 9.05 -14.36
CA ASP A 22 -5.08 8.75 -15.30
C ASP A 22 -5.58 10.00 -16.04
N TRP A 23 -5.59 11.16 -15.36
CA TRP A 23 -6.03 12.42 -15.95
C TRP A 23 -5.06 13.00 -16.94
N PHE A 24 -3.75 12.85 -16.70
CA PHE A 24 -2.67 13.38 -17.51
C PHE A 24 -1.75 12.26 -18.03
N PRO A 25 -1.91 11.80 -19.29
CA PRO A 25 -1.07 10.73 -19.86
C PRO A 25 0.44 11.03 -19.83
N ALA A 26 0.83 12.32 -19.90
CA ALA A 26 2.23 12.73 -19.78
C ALA A 26 2.79 12.46 -18.37
N VAL A 27 2.00 12.74 -17.33
CA VAL A 27 2.36 12.46 -15.94
C VAL A 27 2.51 10.94 -15.73
N ARG A 28 1.63 10.15 -16.31
CA ARG A 28 1.72 8.69 -16.25
C ARG A 28 2.99 8.17 -16.91
N LYS A 29 3.27 8.58 -18.15
CA LYS A 29 4.47 8.14 -18.89
C LYS A 29 5.77 8.47 -18.16
N GLY A 30 5.80 9.55 -17.39
CA GLY A 30 6.97 9.92 -16.58
C GLY A 30 7.00 9.25 -15.20
N LEU A 31 5.90 9.30 -14.44
CA LEU A 31 5.86 8.84 -13.05
C LEU A 31 5.71 7.32 -12.90
N TYR A 32 4.92 6.67 -13.74
CA TYR A 32 4.66 5.23 -13.61
C TYR A 32 5.95 4.38 -13.70
N PRO A 33 6.85 4.56 -14.68
CA PRO A 33 8.11 3.82 -14.69
C PRO A 33 8.99 4.11 -13.47
N ILE A 34 8.99 5.35 -12.96
CA ILE A 34 9.72 5.71 -11.74
C ILE A 34 9.16 4.96 -10.54
N LEU A 35 7.83 4.90 -10.38
CA LEU A 35 7.17 4.15 -9.32
C LEU A 35 7.50 2.65 -9.40
N VAL A 36 7.50 2.07 -10.59
CA VAL A 36 7.84 0.66 -10.79
C VAL A 36 9.31 0.39 -10.47
N VAL A 37 10.22 1.23 -10.95
CA VAL A 37 11.67 1.08 -10.68
C VAL A 37 11.96 1.24 -9.19
N THR A 38 11.33 2.19 -8.50
CA THR A 38 11.56 2.37 -7.06
C THR A 38 11.10 1.19 -6.22
N GLN A 39 10.12 0.40 -6.68
CA GLN A 39 9.71 -0.85 -6.02
C GLN A 39 10.76 -1.96 -6.13
N THR A 40 11.66 -1.91 -7.12
CA THR A 40 12.71 -2.92 -7.28
C THR A 40 13.85 -2.76 -6.27
N VAL A 41 13.98 -1.58 -5.66
CA VAL A 41 15.01 -1.34 -4.65
C VAL A 41 14.64 -2.05 -3.34
N PRO A 42 15.46 -3.01 -2.86
CA PRO A 42 15.16 -3.68 -1.60
C PRO A 42 15.10 -2.70 -0.43
N MET A 43 14.01 -2.69 0.31
CA MET A 43 13.83 -1.77 1.45
C MET A 43 14.86 -1.96 2.55
N ILE A 44 15.45 -3.15 2.66
CA ILE A 44 16.54 -3.41 3.59
C ILE A 44 17.79 -2.57 3.26
N VAL A 45 17.95 -2.15 2.01
CA VAL A 45 19.05 -1.26 1.56
C VAL A 45 18.66 0.21 1.76
N MET A 46 17.39 0.54 1.51
CA MET A 46 16.90 1.92 1.66
C MET A 46 16.83 2.38 3.12
N ALA A 47 16.49 1.48 4.03
CA ALA A 47 16.29 1.82 5.44
C ALA A 47 17.56 2.39 6.12
N PRO A 48 18.78 1.84 5.93
CA PRO A 48 20.02 2.48 6.42
C PRO A 48 20.25 3.87 5.83
N ILE A 49 19.98 4.06 4.54
CA ILE A 49 20.13 5.37 3.88
C ILE A 49 19.22 6.41 4.55
N LEU A 50 17.97 6.05 4.81
CA LEU A 50 17.02 6.93 5.50
C LEU A 50 17.49 7.29 6.90
N ILE A 51 18.14 6.37 7.61
CA ILE A 51 18.72 6.65 8.94
C ILE A 51 19.90 7.62 8.85
N ILE A 52 20.75 7.49 7.84
CA ILE A 52 21.88 8.39 7.61
C ILE A 52 21.37 9.84 7.39
N TYR A 53 20.31 10.02 6.60
CA TYR A 53 19.76 11.35 6.30
C TYR A 53 18.88 11.92 7.41
N MET A 54 18.11 11.09 8.11
CA MET A 54 17.08 11.54 9.06
C MET A 54 17.50 11.34 10.53
N GLY A 55 18.63 10.67 10.77
CA GLY A 55 19.06 10.28 12.11
C GLY A 55 18.30 9.06 12.65
N PHE A 56 18.75 8.60 13.83
CA PHE A 56 18.06 7.53 14.56
C PHE A 56 16.76 8.05 15.18
N GLY A 57 15.68 7.28 15.05
CA GLY A 57 14.39 7.63 15.64
C GLY A 57 13.20 6.96 14.97
N MET A 58 12.02 7.53 15.20
CA MET A 58 10.76 7.01 14.62
C MET A 58 10.55 7.47 13.16
N ALA A 59 11.13 8.60 12.76
CA ALA A 59 10.93 9.20 11.44
C ALA A 59 11.36 8.29 10.28
N PRO A 60 12.61 7.77 10.23
CA PRO A 60 13.02 6.87 9.15
C PRO A 60 12.22 5.56 9.13
N LYS A 61 11.81 5.03 10.28
CA LYS A 61 11.00 3.81 10.38
C LYS A 61 9.61 4.01 9.78
N ILE A 62 8.96 5.12 10.12
CA ILE A 62 7.65 5.48 9.56
C ILE A 62 7.78 5.69 8.06
N LEU A 63 8.79 6.40 7.60
CA LEU A 63 8.99 6.66 6.18
C LEU A 63 9.23 5.36 5.40
N THR A 64 10.01 4.41 5.95
CA THR A 64 10.20 3.08 5.36
C THR A 64 8.86 2.35 5.18
N VAL A 65 8.03 2.31 6.21
CA VAL A 65 6.71 1.66 6.13
C VAL A 65 5.79 2.37 5.13
N VAL A 66 5.79 3.71 5.15
CA VAL A 66 4.99 4.52 4.23
C VAL A 66 5.38 4.24 2.78
N LEU A 67 6.67 4.23 2.46
CA LEU A 67 7.17 3.93 1.12
C LEU A 67 6.78 2.51 0.67
N MET A 68 6.96 1.50 1.54
CA MET A 68 6.58 0.13 1.22
C MET A 68 5.08 -0.04 0.95
N CYS A 69 4.24 0.72 1.64
CA CYS A 69 2.78 0.65 1.47
C CYS A 69 2.28 1.51 0.30
N PHE A 70 2.93 2.64 0.05
CA PHE A 70 2.52 3.62 -0.93
C PHE A 70 2.53 3.08 -2.37
N PHE A 71 3.65 2.49 -2.78
CA PHE A 71 3.83 2.06 -4.16
C PHE A 71 2.80 1.00 -4.62
N PRO A 72 2.56 -0.10 -3.89
CA PRO A 72 1.56 -1.10 -4.29
C PRO A 72 0.17 -0.49 -4.44
N VAL A 73 -0.21 0.42 -3.55
CA VAL A 73 -1.53 1.07 -3.61
C VAL A 73 -1.62 2.01 -4.81
N ALA A 74 -0.60 2.84 -5.04
CA ALA A 74 -0.58 3.80 -6.14
C ALA A 74 -0.61 3.10 -7.51
N VAL A 75 0.20 2.06 -7.69
CA VAL A 75 0.27 1.31 -8.94
C VAL A 75 -1.02 0.54 -9.19
N SER A 76 -1.51 -0.22 -8.19
CA SER A 76 -2.75 -0.99 -8.34
C SER A 76 -3.95 -0.09 -8.65
N PHE A 77 -4.04 1.07 -8.01
CA PHE A 77 -5.13 2.00 -8.28
C PHE A 77 -5.02 2.64 -9.68
N ALA A 78 -3.82 3.05 -10.08
CA ALA A 78 -3.58 3.58 -11.42
C ALA A 78 -3.91 2.56 -12.52
N ASP A 79 -3.55 1.29 -12.32
CA ASP A 79 -3.88 0.21 -13.23
C ASP A 79 -5.40 -0.07 -13.25
N GLY A 80 -6.06 -0.01 -12.09
CA GLY A 80 -7.50 -0.15 -11.98
C GLY A 80 -8.25 0.92 -12.78
N LEU A 81 -7.80 2.19 -12.71
CA LEU A 81 -8.40 3.28 -13.49
C LEU A 81 -8.23 3.10 -15.01
N GLN A 82 -7.15 2.47 -15.43
CA GLN A 82 -6.87 2.23 -16.86
C GLN A 82 -7.65 1.03 -17.43
N ARG A 83 -8.01 0.06 -16.60
CA ARG A 83 -8.78 -1.13 -17.02
C ARG A 83 -10.26 -0.83 -17.22
N VAL A 84 -10.70 0.35 -16.84
CA VAL A 84 -12.11 0.75 -17.04
C VAL A 84 -12.36 0.91 -18.53
N ASP A 85 -13.34 0.17 -19.03
CA ASP A 85 -13.76 0.21 -20.42
C ASP A 85 -14.28 1.63 -20.76
N GLU A 86 -13.71 2.22 -21.79
CA GLU A 86 -14.09 3.55 -22.24
C GLU A 86 -15.54 3.62 -22.74
N GLU A 87 -16.12 2.50 -23.17
CA GLU A 87 -17.52 2.44 -23.59
C GLU A 87 -18.46 2.89 -22.49
N TYR A 88 -18.23 2.45 -21.23
CA TYR A 88 -19.04 2.91 -20.08
C TYR A 88 -18.89 4.40 -19.82
N VAL A 89 -17.69 4.94 -20.00
CA VAL A 89 -17.42 6.37 -19.83
C VAL A 89 -18.15 7.16 -20.93
N HIS A 90 -18.08 6.69 -22.18
CA HIS A 90 -18.81 7.30 -23.30
C HIS A 90 -20.32 7.23 -23.12
N LEU A 91 -20.85 6.10 -22.65
CA LEU A 91 -22.28 5.92 -22.41
C LEU A 91 -22.81 6.96 -21.41
N VAL A 92 -22.15 7.11 -20.25
CA VAL A 92 -22.59 8.07 -19.21
C VAL A 92 -22.47 9.51 -19.72
N ARG A 93 -21.47 9.83 -20.54
CA ARG A 93 -21.33 11.13 -21.19
C ARG A 93 -22.41 11.41 -22.20
N SER A 94 -22.90 10.40 -22.95
CA SER A 94 -24.02 10.53 -23.90
C SER A 94 -25.34 10.89 -23.17
N TYR A 95 -25.47 10.55 -21.88
CA TYR A 95 -26.58 10.98 -21.03
C TYR A 95 -26.38 12.37 -20.42
N GLY A 96 -25.37 13.15 -20.87
CA GLY A 96 -25.15 14.53 -20.43
C GLY A 96 -24.27 14.65 -19.17
N ALA A 97 -23.58 13.58 -18.74
CA ALA A 97 -22.63 13.70 -17.65
C ALA A 97 -21.35 14.42 -18.09
N ASP A 98 -20.94 15.41 -17.31
CA ASP A 98 -19.64 16.05 -17.44
C ASP A 98 -18.50 15.06 -17.17
N ARG A 99 -17.30 15.39 -17.65
CA ARG A 99 -16.10 14.56 -17.50
C ARG A 99 -15.85 14.13 -16.04
N TRP A 100 -16.04 15.06 -15.11
CA TRP A 100 -15.89 14.79 -13.67
C TRP A 100 -16.96 13.84 -13.13
N LYS A 101 -18.21 14.03 -13.55
CA LYS A 101 -19.31 13.12 -13.16
C LYS A 101 -19.09 11.71 -13.68
N ALA A 102 -18.69 11.56 -14.95
CA ALA A 102 -18.38 10.26 -15.52
C ALA A 102 -17.22 9.58 -14.76
N TYR A 103 -16.22 10.36 -14.35
CA TYR A 103 -15.09 9.87 -13.56
C TYR A 103 -15.53 9.33 -12.20
N CYS A 104 -16.31 10.10 -11.45
CA CYS A 104 -16.80 9.71 -10.13
C CYS A 104 -17.84 8.58 -10.16
N LEU A 105 -18.67 8.52 -11.19
CA LEU A 105 -19.74 7.53 -11.29
C LEU A 105 -19.29 6.19 -11.89
N VAL A 106 -18.28 6.20 -12.75
CA VAL A 106 -17.83 5.01 -13.49
C VAL A 106 -16.40 4.63 -13.14
N LYS A 107 -15.43 5.51 -13.40
CA LYS A 107 -14.01 5.15 -13.26
C LYS A 107 -13.59 4.84 -11.83
N ILE A 108 -13.92 5.70 -10.87
CA ILE A 108 -13.53 5.49 -9.47
C ILE A 108 -14.17 4.21 -8.91
N PRO A 109 -15.50 3.99 -9.00
CA PRO A 109 -16.11 2.76 -8.49
C PRO A 109 -15.59 1.50 -9.16
N ALA A 110 -15.33 1.54 -10.48
CA ALA A 110 -14.80 0.40 -11.22
C ALA A 110 -13.33 0.08 -10.86
N ALA A 111 -12.55 1.07 -10.41
CA ALA A 111 -11.17 0.90 -9.96
C ALA A 111 -11.03 0.47 -8.48
N LEU A 112 -12.10 0.52 -7.69
CA LEU A 112 -12.06 0.14 -6.26
C LEU A 112 -11.56 -1.29 -6.00
N PRO A 113 -11.93 -2.32 -6.77
CA PRO A 113 -11.40 -3.66 -6.58
C PRO A 113 -9.88 -3.73 -6.65
N GLU A 114 -9.28 -3.03 -7.62
CA GLU A 114 -7.82 -2.96 -7.77
C GLU A 114 -7.17 -2.14 -6.65
N LEU A 115 -7.80 -1.05 -6.20
CA LEU A 115 -7.38 -0.31 -5.01
C LEU A 115 -7.30 -1.22 -3.78
N PHE A 116 -8.35 -2.01 -3.51
CA PHE A 116 -8.35 -2.95 -2.40
C PHE A 116 -7.36 -4.09 -2.58
N SER A 117 -7.07 -4.50 -3.81
CA SER A 117 -5.99 -5.43 -4.11
C SER A 117 -4.64 -4.85 -3.69
N GLY A 118 -4.34 -3.60 -4.09
CA GLY A 118 -3.15 -2.88 -3.64
C GLY A 118 -3.08 -2.70 -2.12
N LEU A 119 -4.20 -2.40 -1.46
CA LEU A 119 -4.26 -2.29 0.00
C LEU A 119 -3.97 -3.61 0.72
N LYS A 120 -4.36 -4.76 0.19
CA LYS A 120 -4.00 -6.08 0.75
C LYS A 120 -2.48 -6.30 0.68
N VAL A 121 -1.86 -5.97 -0.44
CA VAL A 121 -0.40 -6.05 -0.59
C VAL A 121 0.29 -5.10 0.38
N ALA A 122 -0.17 -3.86 0.48
CA ALA A 122 0.35 -2.85 1.40
C ALA A 122 0.20 -3.29 2.87
N ALA A 123 -0.88 -3.97 3.24
CA ALA A 123 -1.06 -4.52 4.59
C ALA A 123 0.03 -5.52 4.96
N THR A 124 0.36 -6.42 4.05
CA THR A 124 1.47 -7.37 4.24
C THR A 124 2.80 -6.63 4.36
N TYR A 125 3.06 -5.68 3.48
CA TYR A 125 4.28 -4.88 3.50
C TYR A 125 4.39 -3.95 4.71
N SER A 126 3.28 -3.52 5.30
CA SER A 126 3.32 -2.69 6.51
C SER A 126 3.97 -3.41 7.69
N ILE A 127 3.71 -4.70 7.85
CA ILE A 127 4.30 -5.52 8.91
C ILE A 127 5.76 -5.81 8.61
N SER A 128 6.08 -6.21 7.38
CA SER A 128 7.46 -6.43 6.96
C SER A 128 8.30 -5.16 7.09
N GLY A 129 7.76 -4.01 6.68
CA GLY A 129 8.41 -2.71 6.83
C GLY A 129 8.64 -2.29 8.28
N ALA A 130 7.68 -2.59 9.17
CA ALA A 130 7.85 -2.35 10.60
C ALA A 130 9.00 -3.20 11.17
N VAL A 131 9.05 -4.50 10.83
CA VAL A 131 10.13 -5.41 11.25
C VAL A 131 11.49 -4.92 10.75
N VAL A 132 11.60 -4.55 9.47
CA VAL A 132 12.84 -4.01 8.87
C VAL A 132 13.23 -2.69 9.54
N GLY A 133 12.27 -1.79 9.78
CA GLY A 133 12.52 -0.53 10.48
C GLY A 133 12.98 -0.72 11.93
N GLU A 134 12.56 -1.82 12.58
CA GLU A 134 13.01 -2.16 13.92
C GLU A 134 14.40 -2.79 13.97
N TRP A 135 14.85 -3.47 12.90
CA TRP A 135 16.21 -3.98 12.81
C TRP A 135 17.27 -2.88 12.88
N LEU A 136 16.92 -1.70 12.41
CA LEU A 136 17.81 -0.56 12.26
C LEU A 136 17.56 0.48 13.37
N GLY A 137 18.20 0.27 14.50
CA GLY A 137 18.21 1.26 15.59
C GLY A 137 17.00 1.27 16.51
N SER A 138 16.27 0.16 16.65
CA SER A 138 15.29 -0.04 17.72
C SER A 138 15.93 -0.73 18.93
N GLN A 139 15.44 -0.36 20.12
CA GLN A 139 15.77 -1.07 21.37
C GLN A 139 14.60 -1.98 21.84
N LYS A 140 13.48 -1.95 21.13
CA LYS A 140 12.25 -2.71 21.44
C LYS A 140 11.49 -3.04 20.15
N GLY A 141 10.70 -4.10 20.19
CA GLY A 141 9.85 -4.52 19.09
C GLY A 141 10.11 -5.95 18.63
N LEU A 142 9.23 -6.49 17.78
CA LEU A 142 9.34 -7.84 17.25
C LEU A 142 10.57 -8.02 16.35
N GLY A 143 10.85 -7.03 15.50
CA GLY A 143 12.02 -7.06 14.63
C GLY A 143 13.33 -7.00 15.42
N TYR A 144 13.41 -6.14 16.43
CA TYR A 144 14.56 -6.09 17.34
C TYR A 144 14.75 -7.44 18.06
N TYR A 145 13.67 -8.01 18.60
CA TYR A 145 13.72 -9.32 19.27
C TYR A 145 14.17 -10.42 18.32
N LEU A 146 13.60 -10.46 17.09
CA LEU A 146 13.99 -11.40 16.05
C LEU A 146 15.49 -11.34 15.73
N LEU A 147 16.03 -10.11 15.57
CA LEU A 147 17.46 -9.93 15.32
C LEU A 147 18.31 -10.42 16.47
N ARG A 148 17.90 -10.15 17.70
CA ARG A 148 18.60 -10.57 18.92
C ARG A 148 18.64 -12.09 19.04
N VAL A 149 17.50 -12.79 18.91
CA VAL A 149 17.43 -14.25 19.05
C VAL A 149 18.13 -14.97 17.87
N LYS A 150 18.07 -14.39 16.66
CA LYS A 150 18.82 -14.83 15.51
C LYS A 150 20.33 -14.79 15.78
N ASN A 151 20.85 -13.67 16.31
CA ASN A 151 22.27 -13.52 16.61
C ASN A 151 22.73 -14.42 17.80
N SER A 152 21.79 -14.87 18.63
CA SER A 152 22.04 -15.84 19.72
C SER A 152 21.82 -17.29 19.28
N TYR A 153 21.55 -17.56 17.99
CA TYR A 153 21.30 -18.88 17.40
C TYR A 153 20.13 -19.66 18.08
N MET A 154 19.16 -18.94 18.66
CA MET A 154 17.97 -19.52 19.30
C MET A 154 16.89 -19.77 18.24
N LEU A 155 17.01 -20.86 17.47
CA LEU A 155 16.13 -21.16 16.33
C LEU A 155 14.67 -21.31 16.73
N ASP A 156 14.38 -21.93 17.88
CA ASP A 156 13.05 -22.07 18.46
C ASP A 156 12.32 -20.72 18.58
N LYS A 157 13.02 -19.72 19.11
CA LYS A 157 12.48 -18.35 19.26
C LYS A 157 12.37 -17.60 17.96
N VAL A 158 13.27 -17.86 17.00
CA VAL A 158 13.17 -17.30 15.65
C VAL A 158 11.89 -17.79 14.97
N PHE A 159 11.62 -19.11 15.01
CA PHE A 159 10.39 -19.65 14.45
C PHE A 159 9.13 -19.11 15.15
N ALA A 160 9.15 -18.99 16.49
CA ALA A 160 8.04 -18.37 17.21
C ALA A 160 7.77 -16.94 16.76
N CYS A 161 8.80 -16.12 16.54
CA CYS A 161 8.65 -14.77 15.99
C CYS A 161 8.03 -14.78 14.59
N VAL A 162 8.48 -15.69 13.72
CA VAL A 162 7.93 -15.84 12.36
C VAL A 162 6.44 -16.17 12.42
N VAL A 163 6.03 -17.10 13.28
CA VAL A 163 4.60 -17.43 13.47
C VAL A 163 3.79 -16.20 13.91
N VAL A 164 4.30 -15.42 14.85
CA VAL A 164 3.63 -14.18 15.30
C VAL A 164 3.50 -13.18 14.15
N ILE A 165 4.54 -13.00 13.33
CA ILE A 165 4.51 -12.11 12.16
C ILE A 165 3.47 -12.58 11.15
N ILE A 166 3.39 -13.89 10.89
CA ILE A 166 2.40 -14.48 9.99
C ILE A 166 0.98 -14.22 10.51
N LEU A 167 0.72 -14.46 11.80
CA LEU A 167 -0.59 -14.22 12.39
C LEU A 167 -1.01 -12.75 12.31
N LEU A 168 -0.09 -11.83 12.57
CA LEU A 168 -0.34 -10.39 12.42
C LEU A 168 -0.65 -10.03 10.96
N SER A 169 0.08 -10.60 10.01
CA SER A 169 -0.15 -10.36 8.57
C SER A 169 -1.52 -10.90 8.13
N LEU A 170 -1.90 -12.08 8.59
CA LEU A 170 -3.21 -12.66 8.31
C LEU A 170 -4.34 -11.81 8.93
N ALA A 171 -4.16 -11.34 10.16
CA ALA A 171 -5.15 -10.48 10.83
C ALA A 171 -5.33 -9.15 10.07
N MET A 172 -4.23 -8.51 9.63
CA MET A 172 -4.30 -7.28 8.84
C MET A 172 -4.98 -7.50 7.48
N ASN A 173 -4.62 -8.57 6.77
CA ASN A 173 -5.28 -8.93 5.51
C ASN A 173 -6.77 -9.26 5.71
N GLY A 174 -7.12 -9.96 6.79
CA GLY A 174 -8.50 -10.21 7.18
C GLY A 174 -9.29 -8.94 7.40
N LEU A 175 -8.70 -7.98 8.12
CA LEU A 175 -9.31 -6.66 8.37
C LEU A 175 -9.60 -5.92 7.06
N ILE A 176 -8.62 -5.86 6.15
CA ILE A 176 -8.82 -5.20 4.84
C ILE A 176 -9.86 -5.92 4.01
N ARG A 177 -9.89 -7.27 4.06
CA ARG A 177 -10.93 -8.04 3.38
C ARG A 177 -12.33 -7.69 3.88
N VAL A 178 -12.51 -7.56 5.19
CA VAL A 178 -13.80 -7.16 5.78
C VAL A 178 -14.17 -5.75 5.32
N ILE A 179 -13.24 -4.80 5.37
CA ILE A 179 -13.47 -3.44 4.89
C ILE A 179 -13.86 -3.43 3.41
N ALA A 180 -13.16 -4.20 2.57
CA ALA A 180 -13.45 -4.32 1.16
C ALA A 180 -14.87 -4.88 0.91
N MET A 181 -15.28 -5.92 1.65
CA MET A 181 -16.63 -6.50 1.54
C MET A 181 -17.73 -5.50 1.91
N VAL A 182 -17.49 -4.66 2.91
CA VAL A 182 -18.46 -3.62 3.33
C VAL A 182 -18.51 -2.47 2.32
N SER A 183 -17.37 -2.11 1.72
CA SER A 183 -17.26 -0.99 0.78
C SER A 183 -17.72 -1.33 -0.65
N MET A 184 -17.74 -2.62 -1.04
CA MET A 184 -18.07 -3.07 -2.40
C MET A 184 -19.15 -4.16 -2.41
N PRO A 185 -20.39 -3.87 -1.99
CA PRO A 185 -21.46 -4.86 -1.97
C PRO A 185 -21.85 -5.37 -3.39
N TYR A 186 -21.56 -4.57 -4.44
CA TYR A 186 -21.89 -4.90 -5.83
C TYR A 186 -21.00 -6.00 -6.45
N GLU A 187 -19.79 -6.21 -5.96
CA GLU A 187 -18.91 -7.29 -6.46
C GLU A 187 -19.33 -8.68 -5.98
N ARG A 188 -20.11 -8.74 -4.91
CA ARG A 188 -20.59 -10.02 -4.36
C ARG A 188 -21.52 -10.76 -5.34
N ASN A 189 -22.22 -10.02 -6.18
CA ASN A 189 -23.17 -10.56 -7.16
C ASN A 189 -22.51 -11.06 -8.46
N LYS A 190 -21.23 -10.76 -8.69
CA LYS A 190 -20.47 -11.22 -9.87
C LYS A 190 -19.77 -12.56 -9.67
N ARG A 191 -19.72 -13.07 -8.43
CA ARG A 191 -19.01 -14.31 -8.07
C ARG A 191 -19.93 -15.51 -7.80
N SER A 192 -21.23 -15.35 -7.92
CA SER A 192 -22.25 -16.40 -7.95
C SER A 192 -22.71 -16.60 -9.39
#